data_13682a6b557c229e9d5762f76af59dfe
#
_entry.id   13682a6b557c229e9d5762f76af59dfe
#
_cell.length_a   1.000
_cell.length_b   1.000
_cell.length_c   1.000
_cell.angle_alpha   90.00
_cell.angle_beta   90.00
_cell.angle_gamma   90.00
#
_symmetry.space_group_name_H-M   'P 1'
#
loop_
_entity.id
_entity.type
_entity.pdbx_description
1 polymer ?
#
loop_
_entity_poly.entity_id
_entity_poly.type
_entity_poly.pdbx_seq_one_letter_code
_entity_poly.pdbx_strand_id
1 'polypeptide(L)'
;MTMKRSSGLALFSSTLALSAAASAFAARAADPPDGITKIETVVVIFAENRGFDNLYGHFPGAEGIDKASKESLEQRDRDGSVLSELPPVWDGLTAKGVTPPVTQAMTEHLPNAPFTVNDGKGFNVPLSVATHDLWHRFYQNQMQINGGKNDMFVAWADSGAMPMSNWDASKTDMWAVAQKYVLADHFFMGGFGGSFFNHQWLICACAPYYADADKNPAKPSISVTDDSGAALKIADNSPKSVREGIPKFVSDGNLTPDFYAVNTMQPPYQPSGNDAAPGADPRLADPAKPTTLPPQTEPTIGDMLSLKHVSWAWYSGAWQYTLDHGNHTPTPNFQYHHQPFNYYANYAPGTEARREHLRDAGLAGVSFIQAIDDGALPQVSFYKPQGNLNEHSGYADIQSGDRHIADVVAHLEKSPQWPHMLVVVTYDENGGIWDHVAPPKGDRWGPGTRIPAIIISPFAKHGYVDQTPYDTTSILRFITERFELPVLHGIVVRDRTVAAHGEPPLGDLTGGLDLN
;
A
#
# COMPACT_ATOMS: atom_id res chain seq x y z
N MET A 1 12.91 -71.58 48.62
CA MET A 1 12.00 -71.88 47.53
C MET A 1 11.36 -70.57 47.13
N THR A 2 11.94 -69.81 46.23
CA THR A 2 11.55 -68.45 45.89
C THR A 2 11.70 -68.28 44.39
N MET A 3 10.59 -68.22 43.68
CA MET A 3 10.50 -67.99 42.24
C MET A 3 10.71 -66.51 41.90
N LYS A 4 11.70 -66.19 41.08
CA LYS A 4 11.86 -64.89 40.43
C LYS A 4 10.94 -64.84 39.21
N ARG A 5 10.09 -63.78 39.14
CA ARG A 5 9.38 -63.39 37.90
C ARG A 5 10.17 -62.27 37.25
N SER A 6 10.58 -62.48 36.03
CA SER A 6 11.18 -61.51 35.11
C SER A 6 10.08 -60.71 34.41
N SER A 7 10.11 -59.37 34.55
CA SER A 7 9.25 -58.46 33.80
C SER A 7 9.98 -58.03 32.52
N GLY A 8 9.45 -58.41 31.37
CA GLY A 8 9.90 -57.91 30.07
C GLY A 8 9.29 -56.55 29.78
N LEU A 9 10.14 -55.60 29.49
CA LEU A 9 9.76 -54.26 29.03
C LEU A 9 9.57 -54.32 27.50
N ALA A 10 8.33 -54.13 27.06
CA ALA A 10 8.04 -53.97 25.64
C ALA A 10 8.22 -52.49 25.24
N LEU A 11 9.21 -52.21 24.41
CA LEU A 11 9.31 -50.93 23.69
C LEU A 11 8.23 -50.90 22.60
N PHE A 12 7.23 -50.04 22.77
CA PHE A 12 6.37 -49.63 21.66
C PHE A 12 7.01 -48.44 20.96
N SER A 13 7.48 -48.65 19.73
CA SER A 13 7.88 -47.60 18.79
C SER A 13 6.64 -46.84 18.31
N SER A 14 6.48 -45.59 18.72
CA SER A 14 5.50 -44.64 18.18
C SER A 14 6.08 -43.86 17.00
N THR A 15 6.08 -44.52 15.81
CA THR A 15 6.25 -43.86 14.52
C THR A 15 4.91 -43.91 13.79
N LEU A 16 4.06 -42.91 13.97
CA LEU A 16 2.96 -42.55 13.05
C LEU A 16 2.27 -41.28 13.57
N ALA A 17 2.69 -40.11 13.13
CA ALA A 17 1.87 -38.90 13.09
C ALA A 17 2.63 -37.70 12.47
N LEU A 18 3.15 -37.85 11.24
CA LEU A 18 3.67 -36.72 10.46
C LEU A 18 3.34 -36.88 8.97
N SER A 19 2.08 -37.13 8.65
CA SER A 19 1.66 -37.24 7.22
C SER A 19 0.22 -36.81 6.96
N ALA A 20 -0.37 -35.94 7.80
CA ALA A 20 -1.76 -35.49 7.65
C ALA A 20 -1.93 -33.96 7.50
N ALA A 21 -0.85 -33.18 7.35
CA ALA A 21 -0.94 -31.72 7.23
C ALA A 21 -0.63 -31.18 5.82
N ALA A 22 -0.34 -32.05 4.84
CA ALA A 22 0.06 -31.61 3.50
C ALA A 22 -1.04 -31.64 2.42
N SER A 23 -2.30 -31.86 2.78
CA SER A 23 -3.36 -32.08 1.78
C SER A 23 -4.50 -31.06 1.79
N ALA A 24 -4.33 -29.85 2.34
CA ALA A 24 -5.40 -28.86 2.46
C ALA A 24 -5.19 -27.56 1.65
N PHE A 25 -4.17 -27.45 0.80
CA PHE A 25 -3.92 -26.24 0.02
C PHE A 25 -3.77 -26.52 -1.47
N ALA A 26 -4.88 -26.92 -2.11
CA ALA A 26 -5.01 -26.80 -3.55
C ALA A 26 -6.37 -26.20 -3.86
N ALA A 27 -6.56 -24.92 -3.51
CA ALA A 27 -7.47 -24.11 -4.27
C ALA A 27 -6.78 -23.90 -5.63
N ARG A 28 -7.24 -24.66 -6.64
CA ARG A 28 -6.76 -24.49 -8.01
C ARG A 28 -7.17 -23.09 -8.43
N ALA A 29 -6.23 -22.29 -8.89
CA ALA A 29 -6.54 -21.09 -9.64
C ALA A 29 -7.52 -21.44 -10.76
N ALA A 30 -8.40 -20.52 -11.13
CA ALA A 30 -9.20 -20.66 -12.35
C ALA A 30 -8.26 -20.99 -13.52
N ASP A 31 -8.74 -21.69 -14.54
CA ASP A 31 -7.92 -21.90 -15.73
C ASP A 31 -7.46 -20.53 -16.25
N PRO A 32 -6.13 -20.34 -16.48
CA PRO A 32 -5.60 -19.04 -16.85
C PRO A 32 -6.26 -18.55 -18.13
N PRO A 33 -6.51 -17.23 -18.25
CA PRO A 33 -7.08 -16.64 -19.45
C PRO A 33 -6.26 -17.00 -20.69
N ASP A 34 -6.94 -17.29 -21.79
CA ASP A 34 -6.28 -17.57 -23.07
C ASP A 34 -5.31 -16.43 -23.44
N GLY A 35 -4.09 -16.78 -23.82
CA GLY A 35 -3.07 -15.83 -24.25
C GLY A 35 -2.29 -15.12 -23.14
N ILE A 36 -2.57 -15.33 -21.84
CA ILE A 36 -1.80 -14.71 -20.74
C ILE A 36 -0.29 -15.04 -20.82
N THR A 37 0.07 -16.17 -21.42
CA THR A 37 1.45 -16.60 -21.62
C THR A 37 2.25 -15.73 -22.62
N LYS A 38 1.57 -14.87 -23.40
CA LYS A 38 2.24 -13.86 -24.26
C LYS A 38 3.00 -12.82 -23.44
N ILE A 39 2.62 -12.63 -22.16
CA ILE A 39 3.31 -11.73 -21.23
C ILE A 39 4.41 -12.51 -20.52
N GLU A 40 5.65 -12.18 -20.79
CA GLU A 40 6.85 -12.84 -20.23
C GLU A 40 7.48 -12.02 -19.11
N THR A 41 7.26 -10.69 -19.10
CA THR A 41 7.80 -9.77 -18.11
C THR A 41 6.66 -8.95 -17.49
N VAL A 42 6.59 -8.93 -16.17
CA VAL A 42 5.65 -8.11 -15.39
C VAL A 42 6.44 -7.09 -14.58
N VAL A 43 6.10 -5.81 -14.73
CA VAL A 43 6.71 -4.72 -13.96
C VAL A 43 5.62 -4.02 -13.15
N VAL A 44 5.84 -3.87 -11.85
CA VAL A 44 4.94 -3.13 -10.96
C VAL A 44 5.67 -1.90 -10.44
N ILE A 45 5.19 -0.70 -10.78
CA ILE A 45 5.68 0.57 -10.26
C ILE A 45 4.73 1.02 -9.15
N PHE A 46 5.25 1.18 -7.93
CA PHE A 46 4.45 1.40 -6.73
C PHE A 46 4.76 2.79 -6.16
N ALA A 47 3.94 3.78 -6.53
CA ALA A 47 4.02 5.18 -6.09
C ALA A 47 3.40 5.37 -4.68
N GLU A 48 3.27 6.60 -4.20
CA GLU A 48 2.85 6.87 -2.83
C GLU A 48 1.70 7.87 -2.71
N ASN A 49 0.74 7.47 -1.87
CA ASN A 49 -0.21 8.29 -1.15
C ASN A 49 -1.11 9.16 -2.02
N ARG A 50 -1.69 8.62 -3.10
CA ARG A 50 -2.67 9.36 -3.89
C ARG A 50 -3.96 8.56 -4.12
N GLY A 51 -5.09 9.16 -3.73
CA GLY A 51 -6.42 8.63 -4.06
C GLY A 51 -6.80 8.84 -5.52
N PHE A 52 -7.78 8.08 -6.01
CA PHE A 52 -8.23 8.20 -7.40
C PHE A 52 -8.84 9.59 -7.65
N ASP A 53 -9.81 10.03 -6.85
CA ASP A 53 -10.40 11.36 -7.00
C ASP A 53 -9.39 12.50 -6.79
N ASN A 54 -8.30 12.24 -6.05
CA ASN A 54 -7.26 13.23 -5.83
C ASN A 54 -6.53 13.62 -7.12
N LEU A 55 -6.23 12.65 -8.01
CA LEU A 55 -5.47 12.91 -9.25
C LEU A 55 -6.31 12.69 -10.52
N TYR A 56 -7.20 11.70 -10.54
CA TYR A 56 -7.96 11.28 -11.73
C TYR A 56 -9.46 11.53 -11.60
N GLY A 57 -9.91 12.24 -10.56
CA GLY A 57 -11.33 12.55 -10.33
C GLY A 57 -12.00 13.36 -11.45
N HIS A 58 -11.22 13.95 -12.34
CA HIS A 58 -11.70 14.67 -13.54
C HIS A 58 -11.31 13.97 -14.86
N PHE A 59 -10.88 12.69 -14.81
CA PHE A 59 -10.45 11.97 -16.01
C PHE A 59 -11.65 11.64 -16.91
N PRO A 60 -11.57 11.93 -18.23
CA PRO A 60 -12.69 11.69 -19.13
C PRO A 60 -13.09 10.22 -19.20
N GLY A 61 -14.36 9.93 -18.97
CA GLY A 61 -14.93 8.59 -19.00
C GLY A 61 -14.88 7.83 -17.67
N ALA A 62 -14.07 8.26 -16.70
CA ALA A 62 -14.02 7.66 -15.38
C ALA A 62 -15.26 7.97 -14.52
N GLU A 63 -15.47 7.21 -13.47
CA GLU A 63 -16.40 7.54 -12.38
C GLU A 63 -15.72 8.55 -11.44
N GLY A 64 -15.69 9.80 -11.91
CA GLY A 64 -15.02 10.89 -11.24
C GLY A 64 -15.95 11.72 -10.37
N ILE A 65 -15.40 12.79 -9.79
CA ILE A 65 -16.08 13.69 -8.81
C ILE A 65 -17.39 14.26 -9.36
N ASP A 66 -17.48 14.54 -10.66
CA ASP A 66 -18.69 15.05 -11.32
C ASP A 66 -19.86 14.06 -11.36
N LYS A 67 -19.61 12.78 -11.08
CA LYS A 67 -20.64 11.73 -10.95
C LYS A 67 -21.01 11.44 -9.51
N ALA A 68 -20.32 12.03 -8.55
CA ALA A 68 -20.58 11.85 -7.13
C ALA A 68 -21.98 12.34 -6.74
N SER A 69 -22.67 11.63 -5.88
CA SER A 69 -23.95 12.09 -5.33
C SER A 69 -23.72 13.25 -4.36
N LYS A 70 -24.76 14.07 -4.16
CA LYS A 70 -24.67 15.16 -3.18
C LYS A 70 -24.33 14.62 -1.79
N GLU A 71 -24.87 13.49 -1.42
CA GLU A 71 -24.67 12.84 -0.12
C GLU A 71 -23.23 12.38 0.07
N SER A 72 -22.55 11.91 -1.00
CA SER A 72 -21.15 11.49 -0.94
C SER A 72 -20.18 12.68 -0.96
N LEU A 73 -20.57 13.82 -1.50
CA LEU A 73 -19.76 15.05 -1.49
C LEU A 73 -19.75 15.74 -0.12
N GLU A 74 -20.85 15.62 0.66
CA GLU A 74 -21.01 16.32 1.95
C GLU A 74 -20.37 15.51 3.08
N GLN A 75 -19.44 16.14 3.81
CA GLN A 75 -18.81 15.56 4.98
C GLN A 75 -19.60 15.84 6.25
N ARG A 76 -19.46 14.95 7.22
CA ARG A 76 -20.14 15.01 8.52
C ARG A 76 -19.16 15.28 9.66
N ASP A 77 -19.68 15.85 10.74
CA ASP A 77 -18.96 15.95 12.00
C ASP A 77 -19.00 14.61 12.78
N ARG A 78 -18.26 14.53 13.86
CA ARG A 78 -18.13 13.33 14.73
C ARG A 78 -19.44 12.90 15.36
N ASP A 79 -20.41 13.79 15.51
CA ASP A 79 -21.77 13.47 15.99
C ASP A 79 -22.71 13.00 14.87
N GLY A 80 -22.23 12.92 13.63
CA GLY A 80 -22.98 12.51 12.44
C GLY A 80 -23.78 13.63 11.78
N SER A 81 -23.77 14.86 12.29
CA SER A 81 -24.41 16.01 11.64
C SER A 81 -23.64 16.45 10.39
N VAL A 82 -24.35 16.90 9.36
CA VAL A 82 -23.72 17.44 8.15
C VAL A 82 -23.03 18.77 8.49
N LEU A 83 -21.77 18.90 8.08
CA LEU A 83 -21.01 20.14 8.27
C LEU A 83 -21.61 21.28 7.43
N SER A 84 -21.79 22.44 8.00
CA SER A 84 -22.24 23.65 7.26
C SER A 84 -21.15 24.21 6.34
N GLU A 85 -19.90 24.03 6.70
CA GLU A 85 -18.68 24.35 5.97
C GLU A 85 -17.56 23.44 6.46
N LEU A 86 -16.52 23.23 5.67
CA LEU A 86 -15.35 22.49 6.11
C LEU A 86 -14.59 23.27 7.20
N PRO A 87 -13.92 22.60 8.17
CA PRO A 87 -12.95 23.28 9.02
C PRO A 87 -11.79 23.81 8.17
N PRO A 88 -10.99 24.76 8.65
CA PRO A 88 -9.77 25.13 7.93
C PRO A 88 -8.82 23.95 7.82
N VAL A 89 -7.89 24.00 6.87
CA VAL A 89 -6.76 23.06 6.84
C VAL A 89 -5.82 23.38 8.00
N TRP A 90 -5.80 22.52 9.02
CA TRP A 90 -4.96 22.71 10.19
C TRP A 90 -3.48 22.77 9.80
N ASP A 91 -2.73 23.73 10.36
CA ASP A 91 -1.33 24.01 10.04
C ASP A 91 -1.05 24.48 8.60
N GLY A 92 -2.09 24.65 7.77
CA GLY A 92 -2.02 25.13 6.39
C GLY A 92 -1.94 24.00 5.35
N LEU A 93 -2.15 24.38 4.08
CA LEU A 93 -2.28 23.41 2.97
C LEU A 93 -0.91 22.96 2.40
N THR A 94 0.08 23.84 2.43
CA THR A 94 1.42 23.54 1.91
C THR A 94 2.31 22.92 2.98
N ALA A 95 3.26 22.07 2.57
CA ALA A 95 4.22 21.46 3.48
C ALA A 95 5.06 22.53 4.22
N LYS A 96 5.57 22.15 5.40
CA LYS A 96 6.39 23.05 6.22
C LYS A 96 7.65 23.49 5.46
N GLY A 97 7.88 24.79 5.41
CA GLY A 97 9.04 25.39 4.74
C GLY A 97 8.77 25.84 3.30
N VAL A 98 7.64 25.51 2.72
CA VAL A 98 7.23 26.00 1.40
C VAL A 98 7.04 27.53 1.44
N THR A 99 7.47 28.22 0.38
CA THR A 99 7.37 29.68 0.25
C THR A 99 6.92 30.07 -1.15
N PRO A 100 5.83 30.86 -1.30
CA PRO A 100 4.93 31.31 -0.23
C PRO A 100 4.07 30.18 0.32
N PRO A 101 3.73 30.15 1.62
CA PRO A 101 2.84 29.16 2.19
C PRO A 101 1.37 29.49 1.92
N VAL A 102 0.52 28.47 1.76
CA VAL A 102 -0.91 28.59 1.95
C VAL A 102 -1.23 28.26 3.41
N THR A 103 -1.48 29.31 4.19
CA THR A 103 -1.67 29.19 5.65
C THR A 103 -3.07 28.70 6.01
N GLN A 104 -3.26 28.25 7.25
CA GLN A 104 -4.57 27.87 7.78
C GLN A 104 -5.62 28.98 7.57
N ALA A 105 -5.30 30.25 7.88
CA ALA A 105 -6.21 31.37 7.73
C ALA A 105 -6.71 31.57 6.28
N MET A 106 -5.93 31.17 5.29
CA MET A 106 -6.34 31.25 3.88
C MET A 106 -7.32 30.14 3.48
N THR A 107 -7.53 29.15 4.33
CA THR A 107 -8.40 27.99 4.10
C THR A 107 -9.66 28.02 4.97
N GLU A 108 -9.96 29.12 5.62
CA GLU A 108 -11.20 29.34 6.36
C GLU A 108 -12.41 29.45 5.41
N HIS A 109 -13.58 29.02 5.87
CA HIS A 109 -14.86 29.12 5.15
C HIS A 109 -14.93 28.35 3.81
N LEU A 110 -14.22 27.22 3.70
CA LEU A 110 -14.38 26.34 2.55
C LEU A 110 -15.77 25.70 2.56
N PRO A 111 -16.48 25.68 1.41
CA PRO A 111 -17.73 24.95 1.28
C PRO A 111 -17.55 23.47 1.69
N ASN A 112 -18.59 22.83 2.21
CA ASN A 112 -18.59 21.39 2.49
C ASN A 112 -18.67 20.60 1.17
N ALA A 113 -17.57 20.55 0.44
CA ALA A 113 -17.40 19.92 -0.86
C ALA A 113 -15.91 19.74 -1.18
N PRO A 114 -15.54 18.87 -2.13
CA PRO A 114 -14.17 18.78 -2.65
C PRO A 114 -13.70 20.12 -3.25
N PHE A 115 -12.41 20.40 -3.13
CA PHE A 115 -11.79 21.60 -3.69
C PHE A 115 -10.49 21.29 -4.44
N THR A 116 -10.25 22.03 -5.53
CA THR A 116 -9.07 21.82 -6.38
C THR A 116 -7.91 22.73 -5.94
N VAL A 117 -6.78 22.14 -5.59
CA VAL A 117 -5.63 22.81 -4.98
C VAL A 117 -4.93 23.77 -5.95
N ASN A 118 -4.83 23.40 -7.22
CA ASN A 118 -4.19 24.19 -8.26
C ASN A 118 -5.16 25.01 -9.13
N ASP A 119 -6.41 25.15 -8.72
CA ASP A 119 -7.34 26.06 -9.40
C ASP A 119 -6.85 27.50 -9.29
N GLY A 120 -6.73 28.17 -10.44
CA GLY A 120 -6.30 29.58 -10.52
C GLY A 120 -7.24 30.59 -9.84
N LYS A 121 -8.47 30.20 -9.55
CA LYS A 121 -9.45 31.00 -8.77
C LYS A 121 -9.43 30.67 -7.27
N GLY A 122 -8.77 29.57 -6.87
CA GLY A 122 -8.62 29.12 -5.50
C GLY A 122 -7.22 29.40 -4.96
N PHE A 123 -6.55 28.36 -4.49
CA PHE A 123 -5.22 28.48 -3.86
C PHE A 123 -4.08 28.62 -4.87
N ASN A 124 -4.29 28.18 -6.10
CA ASN A 124 -3.32 28.25 -7.20
C ASN A 124 -1.94 27.64 -6.84
N VAL A 125 -1.93 26.57 -6.07
CA VAL A 125 -0.69 25.87 -5.68
C VAL A 125 -0.26 24.99 -6.87
N PRO A 126 0.95 25.18 -7.43
CA PRO A 126 1.40 24.36 -8.55
C PRO A 126 1.71 22.93 -8.13
N LEU A 127 1.63 21.97 -9.07
CA LEU A 127 1.94 20.54 -8.88
C LEU A 127 3.38 20.28 -8.38
N SER A 128 4.28 21.24 -8.56
CA SER A 128 5.68 21.21 -8.09
C SER A 128 5.85 21.63 -6.62
N VAL A 129 4.77 21.79 -5.88
CA VAL A 129 4.80 22.18 -4.46
C VAL A 129 4.28 21.03 -3.62
N ALA A 130 5.07 20.59 -2.66
CA ALA A 130 4.65 19.60 -1.68
C ALA A 130 3.54 20.17 -0.78
N THR A 131 2.47 19.41 -0.57
CA THR A 131 1.39 19.76 0.34
C THR A 131 1.65 19.18 1.73
N HIS A 132 0.87 19.66 2.71
CA HIS A 132 0.82 19.09 4.05
C HIS A 132 0.48 17.60 3.98
N ASP A 133 1.12 16.79 4.84
CA ASP A 133 0.79 15.37 5.02
C ASP A 133 -0.38 15.22 5.98
N LEU A 134 -1.10 14.10 5.93
CA LEU A 134 -2.25 13.85 6.79
C LEU A 134 -2.30 12.38 7.26
N TRP A 135 -3.07 12.10 8.30
CA TRP A 135 -3.24 10.74 8.79
C TRP A 135 -3.82 9.81 7.72
N HIS A 136 -3.09 8.76 7.43
CA HIS A 136 -3.46 7.64 6.58
C HIS A 136 -3.19 6.33 7.33
N ARG A 137 -3.99 6.09 8.39
CA ARG A 137 -3.81 5.00 9.36
C ARG A 137 -4.99 4.04 9.33
N PHE A 138 -4.76 2.81 9.77
CA PHE A 138 -5.67 1.68 9.63
C PHE A 138 -7.09 1.94 10.17
N TYR A 139 -7.19 2.38 11.41
CA TYR A 139 -8.51 2.62 12.02
C TYR A 139 -9.15 3.90 11.51
N GLN A 140 -8.36 4.95 11.32
CA GLN A 140 -8.86 6.22 10.79
C GLN A 140 -9.50 6.02 9.41
N ASN A 141 -8.87 5.25 8.52
CA ASN A 141 -9.42 4.99 7.19
C ASN A 141 -10.77 4.25 7.26
N GLN A 142 -10.91 3.26 8.14
CA GLN A 142 -12.20 2.59 8.36
C GLN A 142 -13.26 3.54 8.89
N MET A 143 -12.92 4.39 9.87
CA MET A 143 -13.81 5.39 10.43
C MET A 143 -14.20 6.46 9.39
N GLN A 144 -13.27 6.83 8.50
CA GLN A 144 -13.48 7.76 7.38
C GLN A 144 -14.46 7.21 6.35
N ILE A 145 -14.30 5.94 5.96
CA ILE A 145 -15.17 5.23 5.01
C ILE A 145 -16.59 5.09 5.56
N ASN A 146 -16.79 5.00 6.86
CA ASN A 146 -18.10 4.93 7.54
C ASN A 146 -19.05 3.91 6.90
N GLY A 147 -18.59 2.67 6.73
CA GLY A 147 -19.40 1.59 6.16
C GLY A 147 -19.73 1.78 4.67
N GLY A 148 -18.93 2.52 3.92
CA GLY A 148 -19.07 2.78 2.48
C GLY A 148 -19.77 4.10 2.14
N LYS A 149 -20.09 4.95 3.11
CA LYS A 149 -20.68 6.28 2.85
C LYS A 149 -19.64 7.31 2.44
N ASN A 150 -18.39 7.13 2.83
CA ASN A 150 -17.26 8.03 2.58
C ASN A 150 -17.49 9.48 3.04
N ASP A 151 -18.29 9.65 4.08
CA ASP A 151 -18.79 10.94 4.57
C ASP A 151 -18.13 11.42 5.89
N MET A 152 -17.09 10.71 6.37
CA MET A 152 -16.42 11.01 7.65
C MET A 152 -14.90 11.25 7.50
N PHE A 153 -14.41 11.52 6.28
CA PHE A 153 -12.97 11.75 6.05
C PHE A 153 -12.45 12.94 6.83
N VAL A 154 -13.20 14.03 6.85
CA VAL A 154 -12.84 15.27 7.58
C VAL A 154 -12.93 15.05 9.10
N ALA A 155 -13.91 14.28 9.57
CA ALA A 155 -14.13 14.03 11.00
C ALA A 155 -12.97 13.28 11.66
N TRP A 156 -12.35 12.36 10.94
CA TRP A 156 -11.32 11.46 11.47
C TRP A 156 -9.91 11.71 10.90
N ALA A 157 -9.68 12.90 10.34
CA ALA A 157 -8.36 13.39 9.95
C ALA A 157 -7.74 14.28 11.03
N ASP A 158 -6.43 14.50 10.92
CA ASP A 158 -5.65 15.46 11.71
C ASP A 158 -5.47 16.83 11.02
N SER A 159 -5.95 16.95 9.80
CA SER A 159 -5.62 18.04 8.87
C SER A 159 -6.81 18.90 8.44
N GLY A 160 -7.96 18.78 9.14
CA GLY A 160 -9.15 19.58 8.82
C GLY A 160 -9.71 19.27 7.43
N ALA A 161 -9.82 20.29 6.57
CA ALA A 161 -10.37 20.16 5.22
C ALA A 161 -9.48 19.40 4.22
N MET A 162 -8.21 19.14 4.54
CA MET A 162 -7.23 18.59 3.60
C MET A 162 -7.68 17.30 2.90
N PRO A 163 -8.41 16.35 3.54
CA PRO A 163 -8.91 15.16 2.86
C PRO A 163 -9.76 15.43 1.63
N MET A 164 -10.45 16.57 1.56
CA MET A 164 -11.33 16.95 0.45
C MET A 164 -10.59 17.60 -0.73
N SER A 165 -9.25 17.62 -0.69
CA SER A 165 -8.42 18.21 -1.75
C SER A 165 -8.29 17.31 -2.96
N ASN A 166 -8.32 17.89 -4.16
CA ASN A 166 -8.00 17.24 -5.43
C ASN A 166 -7.14 18.17 -6.30
N TRP A 167 -6.64 17.62 -7.40
CA TRP A 167 -5.80 18.34 -8.34
C TRP A 167 -6.35 18.25 -9.76
N ASP A 168 -6.22 19.31 -10.52
CA ASP A 168 -6.24 19.20 -11.97
C ASP A 168 -4.87 18.65 -12.42
N ALA A 169 -4.83 17.34 -12.63
CA ALA A 169 -3.66 16.62 -13.12
C ALA A 169 -3.66 16.41 -14.64
N SER A 170 -4.59 17.04 -15.37
CA SER A 170 -4.79 16.86 -16.82
C SER A 170 -3.58 17.19 -17.70
N LYS A 171 -2.56 17.85 -17.13
CA LYS A 171 -1.31 18.22 -17.81
C LYS A 171 -0.09 17.42 -17.32
N THR A 172 -0.29 16.40 -16.51
CA THR A 172 0.81 15.52 -16.07
C THR A 172 1.13 14.49 -17.15
N ASP A 173 2.35 13.96 -17.10
CA ASP A 173 2.83 13.00 -18.09
C ASP A 173 2.11 11.64 -17.90
N MET A 174 1.85 11.22 -16.65
CA MET A 174 1.11 9.99 -16.37
C MET A 174 -0.37 10.07 -16.74
N TRP A 175 -0.97 11.26 -16.75
CA TRP A 175 -2.31 11.44 -17.32
C TRP A 175 -2.33 11.13 -18.81
N ALA A 176 -1.32 11.57 -19.56
CA ALA A 176 -1.19 11.26 -20.98
C ALA A 176 -0.95 9.75 -21.21
N VAL A 177 -0.22 9.08 -20.32
CA VAL A 177 -0.06 7.62 -20.34
C VAL A 177 -1.41 6.93 -20.11
N ALA A 178 -2.20 7.39 -19.13
CA ALA A 178 -3.53 6.84 -18.87
C ALA A 178 -4.49 7.05 -20.07
N GLN A 179 -4.39 8.17 -20.77
CA GLN A 179 -5.15 8.41 -22.02
C GLN A 179 -4.72 7.49 -23.17
N LYS A 180 -3.48 7.03 -23.19
CA LYS A 180 -2.95 6.13 -24.22
C LYS A 180 -3.33 4.67 -23.96
N TYR A 181 -3.31 4.23 -22.70
CA TYR A 181 -3.49 2.85 -22.27
C TYR A 181 -4.80 2.64 -21.51
N VAL A 182 -4.77 1.90 -20.42
CA VAL A 182 -5.94 1.58 -19.60
C VAL A 182 -5.84 2.24 -18.24
N LEU A 183 -6.84 3.05 -17.90
CA LEU A 183 -7.05 3.51 -16.53
C LEU A 183 -8.03 2.55 -15.84
N ALA A 184 -7.59 1.87 -14.78
CA ALA A 184 -8.46 1.06 -13.93
C ALA A 184 -9.25 2.00 -13.01
N ASP A 185 -10.52 2.16 -13.28
CA ASP A 185 -11.42 3.12 -12.63
C ASP A 185 -11.81 2.69 -11.22
N HIS A 186 -11.91 1.38 -10.98
CA HIS A 186 -12.27 0.79 -9.70
C HIS A 186 -11.13 -0.03 -9.10
N PHE A 187 -9.98 0.59 -8.88
CA PHE A 187 -8.84 -0.04 -8.22
C PHE A 187 -8.73 0.46 -6.77
N PHE A 188 -8.72 -0.46 -5.81
CA PHE A 188 -8.74 -0.16 -4.39
C PHE A 188 -7.44 -0.58 -3.71
N MET A 189 -7.01 0.16 -2.68
CA MET A 189 -5.84 -0.24 -1.89
C MET A 189 -6.13 -1.56 -1.14
N GLY A 190 -5.12 -2.41 -1.00
CA GLY A 190 -5.27 -3.77 -0.49
C GLY A 190 -5.70 -3.84 0.97
N GLY A 191 -5.22 -2.91 1.79
CA GLY A 191 -5.56 -2.83 3.21
C GLY A 191 -5.94 -1.41 3.61
N PHE A 192 -6.76 -1.26 4.65
CA PHE A 192 -7.05 0.05 5.24
C PHE A 192 -5.78 0.71 5.77
N GLY A 193 -5.66 2.03 5.62
CA GLY A 193 -4.59 2.82 6.21
C GLY A 193 -3.34 2.94 5.34
N GLY A 194 -2.17 2.97 5.97
CA GLY A 194 -0.97 3.56 5.41
C GLY A 194 -0.04 2.62 4.64
N SER A 195 1.04 3.23 4.16
CA SER A 195 2.01 2.64 3.22
C SER A 195 2.67 1.37 3.76
N PHE A 196 3.08 1.33 5.02
CA PHE A 196 3.66 0.12 5.61
C PHE A 196 2.76 -1.11 5.37
N PHE A 197 1.46 -0.98 5.66
CA PHE A 197 0.52 -2.09 5.57
C PHE A 197 0.24 -2.49 4.12
N ASN A 198 0.09 -1.51 3.24
CA ASN A 198 -0.19 -1.78 1.82
C ASN A 198 1.02 -2.35 1.06
N HIS A 199 2.26 -2.04 1.49
CA HIS A 199 3.44 -2.75 0.99
C HIS A 199 3.44 -4.23 1.41
N GLN A 200 2.97 -4.57 2.61
CA GLN A 200 2.80 -5.97 3.02
C GLN A 200 1.70 -6.65 2.19
N TRP A 201 0.59 -5.96 1.93
CA TRP A 201 -0.48 -6.50 1.09
C TRP A 201 0.00 -6.78 -0.34
N LEU A 202 0.84 -5.93 -0.92
CA LEU A 202 1.42 -6.20 -2.26
C LEU A 202 2.34 -7.41 -2.30
N ILE A 203 2.98 -7.81 -1.20
CA ILE A 203 3.93 -8.92 -1.25
C ILE A 203 3.43 -10.22 -0.62
N CYS A 204 2.48 -10.17 0.34
CA CYS A 204 1.98 -11.38 1.00
C CYS A 204 0.45 -11.48 1.08
N ALA A 205 -0.29 -10.42 0.72
CA ALA A 205 -1.72 -10.33 0.99
C ALA A 205 -2.03 -10.65 2.47
N CYS A 206 -1.22 -10.16 3.40
CA CYS A 206 -1.30 -10.50 4.82
C CYS A 206 -0.96 -9.32 5.73
N ALA A 207 -1.35 -9.43 7.00
CA ALA A 207 -0.96 -8.53 8.07
C ALA A 207 0.20 -9.14 8.87
N PRO A 208 1.34 -8.46 9.03
CA PRO A 208 2.43 -8.94 9.87
C PRO A 208 2.00 -9.13 11.32
N TYR A 209 2.55 -10.12 12.00
CA TYR A 209 2.16 -10.49 13.35
C TYR A 209 3.29 -10.34 14.36
N TYR A 210 2.98 -9.81 15.54
CA TYR A 210 3.92 -9.67 16.65
C TYR A 210 3.48 -10.53 17.82
N ALA A 211 3.93 -11.78 17.90
CA ALA A 211 3.57 -12.71 18.96
C ALA A 211 3.83 -12.13 20.36
N ASP A 212 2.85 -12.29 21.27
CA ASP A 212 2.95 -11.87 22.67
C ASP A 212 3.33 -10.37 22.85
N ALA A 213 2.89 -9.48 21.95
CA ALA A 213 3.24 -8.06 21.99
C ALA A 213 2.90 -7.38 23.34
N ASP A 214 1.88 -7.88 24.05
CA ASP A 214 1.49 -7.39 25.40
C ASP A 214 2.52 -7.71 26.51
N LYS A 215 3.43 -8.64 26.25
CA LYS A 215 4.51 -9.07 27.16
C LYS A 215 5.89 -8.59 26.72
N ASN A 216 5.97 -7.89 25.59
CA ASN A 216 7.18 -7.45 24.91
C ASN A 216 7.33 -5.92 24.94
N PRO A 217 8.50 -5.37 24.51
CA PRO A 217 8.69 -3.93 24.36
C PRO A 217 7.63 -3.25 23.48
N ALA A 218 6.98 -3.97 22.56
CA ALA A 218 5.93 -3.46 21.69
C ALA A 218 4.58 -3.14 22.38
N LYS A 219 4.39 -3.51 23.66
CA LYS A 219 3.15 -3.23 24.42
C LYS A 219 2.61 -1.80 24.27
N PRO A 220 3.44 -0.74 24.34
CA PRO A 220 2.97 0.63 24.15
C PRO A 220 2.45 0.92 22.72
N SER A 221 2.75 0.07 21.74
CA SER A 221 2.30 0.20 20.35
C SER A 221 0.94 -0.45 20.08
N ILE A 222 0.29 -1.05 21.10
CA ILE A 222 -1.02 -1.69 20.94
C ILE A 222 -2.12 -0.63 20.98
N SER A 223 -2.97 -0.63 19.94
CA SER A 223 -4.14 0.24 19.85
C SER A 223 -5.20 -0.12 20.87
N VAL A 224 -5.97 0.88 21.31
CA VAL A 224 -7.18 0.68 22.11
C VAL A 224 -8.39 1.02 21.25
N THR A 225 -9.20 0.00 20.98
CA THR A 225 -10.44 0.13 20.20
C THR A 225 -11.65 0.35 21.11
N ASP A 226 -12.76 0.73 20.50
CA ASP A 226 -14.08 0.66 21.10
C ASP A 226 -14.58 -0.80 21.21
N ASP A 227 -15.79 -0.97 21.69
CA ASP A 227 -16.41 -2.31 21.88
C ASP A 227 -16.70 -3.03 20.55
N SER A 228 -16.72 -2.32 19.42
CA SER A 228 -16.88 -2.92 18.09
C SER A 228 -15.59 -3.57 17.57
N GLY A 229 -14.43 -3.11 18.04
CA GLY A 229 -13.12 -3.50 17.55
C GLY A 229 -12.74 -2.89 16.21
N ALA A 230 -13.61 -2.11 15.58
CA ALA A 230 -13.42 -1.52 14.24
C ALA A 230 -13.02 -0.03 14.28
N ALA A 231 -13.19 0.63 15.40
CA ALA A 231 -12.82 2.03 15.59
C ALA A 231 -11.92 2.22 16.82
N LEU A 232 -11.10 3.26 16.80
CA LEU A 232 -10.31 3.64 17.98
C LEU A 232 -11.20 4.21 19.07
N LYS A 233 -10.88 3.89 20.33
CA LYS A 233 -11.55 4.47 21.48
C LYS A 233 -11.16 5.93 21.63
N ILE A 234 -12.15 6.82 21.55
CA ILE A 234 -11.98 8.27 21.69
C ILE A 234 -11.61 8.59 23.14
N ALA A 235 -10.63 9.47 23.35
CA ALA A 235 -10.24 9.95 24.68
C ALA A 235 -11.25 10.97 25.24
N ASP A 236 -11.45 11.00 26.56
CA ASP A 236 -12.41 11.88 27.23
C ASP A 236 -12.15 13.38 26.95
N ASN A 237 -10.91 13.75 26.68
CA ASN A 237 -10.48 15.12 26.37
C ASN A 237 -10.38 15.40 24.87
N SER A 238 -10.95 14.54 24.02
CA SER A 238 -11.02 14.77 22.58
C SER A 238 -12.00 15.91 22.26
N PRO A 239 -11.68 16.81 21.31
CA PRO A 239 -12.65 17.74 20.77
C PRO A 239 -13.90 17.00 20.26
N LYS A 240 -15.08 17.52 20.58
CA LYS A 240 -16.36 16.90 20.18
C LYS A 240 -16.67 17.10 18.71
N SER A 241 -16.23 18.21 18.15
CA SER A 241 -16.42 18.60 16.75
C SER A 241 -15.06 18.69 16.04
N VAL A 242 -15.03 18.36 14.76
CA VAL A 242 -13.86 18.61 13.90
C VAL A 242 -13.52 20.10 13.80
N ARG A 243 -14.49 20.98 13.98
CA ARG A 243 -14.28 22.42 13.97
C ARG A 243 -13.55 22.94 15.22
N GLU A 244 -13.52 22.15 16.28
CA GLU A 244 -12.83 22.46 17.55
C GLU A 244 -11.38 21.93 17.56
N GLY A 245 -11.01 21.03 16.64
CA GLY A 245 -9.66 20.51 16.53
C GLY A 245 -9.56 19.01 16.21
N ILE A 246 -8.34 18.51 16.25
CA ILE A 246 -7.95 17.14 15.90
C ILE A 246 -8.50 16.14 16.93
N PRO A 247 -9.04 14.97 16.51
CA PRO A 247 -9.50 13.95 17.43
C PRO A 247 -8.36 13.38 18.27
N LYS A 248 -8.65 13.01 19.52
CA LYS A 248 -7.70 12.33 20.40
C LYS A 248 -8.23 10.95 20.75
N PHE A 249 -7.34 9.97 20.67
CA PHE A 249 -7.65 8.58 20.99
C PHE A 249 -6.95 8.15 22.28
N VAL A 250 -7.48 7.13 22.93
CA VAL A 250 -6.86 6.54 24.15
C VAL A 250 -5.48 5.97 23.80
N SER A 251 -5.40 5.22 22.70
CA SER A 251 -4.14 4.77 22.10
C SER A 251 -4.38 4.50 20.62
N ASP A 252 -3.66 5.23 19.77
CA ASP A 252 -3.57 4.99 18.33
C ASP A 252 -2.20 4.33 18.05
N GLY A 253 -2.13 3.03 18.30
CA GLY A 253 -0.91 2.25 18.19
C GLY A 253 -0.63 1.74 16.77
N ASN A 254 0.48 1.03 16.61
CA ASN A 254 0.85 0.39 15.35
C ASN A 254 0.37 -1.06 15.25
N LEU A 255 -0.07 -1.62 16.39
CA LEU A 255 -0.58 -2.98 16.50
C LEU A 255 -2.08 -2.96 16.84
N THR A 256 -2.81 -3.90 16.27
CA THR A 256 -4.18 -4.20 16.70
C THR A 256 -4.19 -4.78 18.13
N PRO A 257 -5.34 -4.81 18.84
CA PRO A 257 -5.45 -5.45 20.15
C PRO A 257 -5.06 -6.94 20.17
N ASP A 258 -5.15 -7.62 19.02
CA ASP A 258 -4.74 -9.01 18.80
C ASP A 258 -3.38 -9.13 18.06
N PHE A 259 -2.57 -8.06 18.13
CA PHE A 259 -1.14 -8.00 17.81
C PHE A 259 -0.72 -8.04 16.34
N TYR A 260 -1.60 -7.72 15.40
CA TYR A 260 -1.22 -7.53 14.00
C TYR A 260 -0.70 -6.11 13.76
N ALA A 261 0.41 -5.99 13.04
CA ALA A 261 0.97 -4.69 12.66
C ALA A 261 0.21 -4.11 11.46
N VAL A 262 -0.51 -3.02 11.71
CA VAL A 262 -1.37 -2.34 10.73
C VAL A 262 -0.94 -0.90 10.44
N ASN A 263 -0.03 -0.34 11.25
CA ASN A 263 0.63 0.93 11.02
C ASN A 263 2.15 0.72 11.11
N THR A 264 2.94 1.73 10.76
CA THR A 264 4.38 1.63 10.53
C THR A 264 5.14 1.06 11.72
N MET A 265 5.61 -0.17 11.57
CA MET A 265 6.63 -0.79 12.38
C MET A 265 7.96 -0.76 11.64
N GLN A 266 9.08 -0.83 12.36
CA GLN A 266 10.42 -0.85 11.79
C GLN A 266 10.86 -2.26 11.44
N PRO A 267 11.60 -2.46 10.31
CA PRO A 267 12.12 -3.78 9.97
C PRO A 267 13.16 -4.26 11.00
N PRO A 268 13.28 -5.59 11.19
CA PRO A 268 14.28 -6.19 12.07
C PRO A 268 15.70 -6.11 11.52
N TYR A 269 15.86 -5.74 10.26
CA TYR A 269 17.13 -5.66 9.54
C TYR A 269 17.40 -4.26 9.04
N GLN A 270 18.68 -3.87 8.96
CA GLN A 270 19.06 -2.56 8.41
C GLN A 270 18.84 -2.51 6.88
N PRO A 271 18.46 -1.32 6.33
CA PRO A 271 18.21 -0.07 7.04
C PRO A 271 16.89 -0.12 7.81
N SER A 272 16.89 0.48 8.99
CA SER A 272 15.77 0.54 9.93
C SER A 272 15.80 1.89 10.67
N GLY A 273 14.66 2.39 11.11
CA GLY A 273 14.57 3.55 12.00
C GLY A 273 15.12 3.28 13.40
N ASN A 274 15.35 2.02 13.74
CA ASN A 274 15.95 1.60 15.00
C ASN A 274 17.38 1.10 14.74
N ASP A 275 18.37 1.77 15.31
CA ASP A 275 19.77 1.35 15.26
C ASP A 275 19.94 -0.01 15.95
N ALA A 276 21.07 -0.68 15.66
CA ALA A 276 21.46 -1.90 16.33
C ALA A 276 21.68 -1.67 17.84
N ALA A 277 21.36 -2.67 18.67
CA ALA A 277 21.68 -2.61 20.08
C ALA A 277 23.21 -2.52 20.28
N PRO A 278 23.70 -1.83 21.33
CA PRO A 278 25.14 -1.70 21.59
C PRO A 278 25.85 -3.06 21.64
N GLY A 279 26.86 -3.25 20.78
CA GLY A 279 27.64 -4.49 20.70
C GLY A 279 26.97 -5.66 19.95
N ALA A 280 25.77 -5.46 19.40
CA ALA A 280 25.11 -6.44 18.54
C ALA A 280 25.59 -6.33 17.07
N ASP A 281 25.13 -7.24 16.23
CA ASP A 281 25.37 -7.19 14.78
C ASP A 281 24.80 -5.88 14.19
N PRO A 282 25.64 -5.01 13.58
CA PRO A 282 25.19 -3.72 13.03
C PRO A 282 24.20 -3.85 11.88
N ARG A 283 23.98 -5.05 11.32
CA ARG A 283 23.01 -5.32 10.26
C ARG A 283 21.58 -5.54 10.80
N LEU A 284 21.42 -5.61 12.14
CA LEU A 284 20.13 -5.85 12.80
C LEU A 284 19.63 -4.55 13.44
N ALA A 285 18.32 -4.42 13.56
CA ALA A 285 17.70 -3.40 14.41
C ALA A 285 17.59 -3.90 15.86
N ASP A 286 17.57 -2.97 16.81
CA ASP A 286 17.41 -3.30 18.24
C ASP A 286 16.00 -3.88 18.51
N PRO A 287 15.86 -5.16 18.88
CA PRO A 287 14.57 -5.77 19.17
C PRO A 287 13.94 -5.27 20.47
N ALA A 288 14.67 -4.54 21.30
CA ALA A 288 14.16 -3.91 22.51
C ALA A 288 13.39 -2.60 22.26
N LYS A 289 13.42 -2.10 21.01
CA LYS A 289 12.64 -0.91 20.65
C LYS A 289 11.18 -1.26 20.42
N PRO A 290 10.22 -0.47 20.92
CA PRO A 290 8.77 -0.76 20.82
C PRO A 290 8.25 -0.92 19.40
N THR A 291 8.95 -0.34 18.44
CA THR A 291 8.54 -0.32 17.02
C THR A 291 9.29 -1.32 16.15
N THR A 292 10.27 -2.08 16.66
CA THR A 292 10.95 -3.11 15.87
C THR A 292 10.04 -4.34 15.73
N LEU A 293 9.61 -4.62 14.52
CA LEU A 293 8.83 -5.83 14.22
C LEU A 293 9.76 -7.06 14.21
N PRO A 294 9.38 -8.18 14.83
CA PRO A 294 10.16 -9.41 14.69
C PRO A 294 10.15 -9.91 13.23
N PRO A 295 11.16 -10.69 12.80
CA PRO A 295 11.18 -11.27 11.46
C PRO A 295 9.91 -12.05 11.16
N GLN A 296 9.26 -11.73 10.04
CA GLN A 296 8.04 -12.39 9.59
C GLN A 296 8.36 -13.70 8.84
N THR A 297 7.42 -14.63 8.87
CA THR A 297 7.59 -15.97 8.26
C THR A 297 6.46 -16.38 7.33
N GLU A 298 5.43 -15.53 7.20
CA GLU A 298 4.35 -15.77 6.24
C GLU A 298 4.90 -15.82 4.82
N PRO A 299 4.41 -16.73 3.96
CA PRO A 299 4.84 -16.81 2.57
C PRO A 299 4.55 -15.53 1.80
N THR A 300 5.52 -15.09 1.01
CA THR A 300 5.41 -13.94 0.12
C THR A 300 5.26 -14.38 -1.34
N ILE A 301 4.85 -13.46 -2.21
CA ILE A 301 4.86 -13.70 -3.67
C ILE A 301 6.27 -14.03 -4.17
N GLY A 302 7.32 -13.45 -3.56
CA GLY A 302 8.71 -13.76 -3.87
C GLY A 302 9.06 -15.20 -3.56
N ASP A 303 8.55 -15.78 -2.46
CA ASP A 303 8.74 -17.19 -2.14
C ASP A 303 8.04 -18.09 -3.16
N MET A 304 6.82 -17.71 -3.61
CA MET A 304 6.08 -18.47 -4.63
C MET A 304 6.79 -18.44 -5.99
N LEU A 305 7.30 -17.27 -6.40
CA LEU A 305 8.09 -17.11 -7.63
C LEU A 305 9.36 -17.97 -7.57
N SER A 306 10.11 -17.90 -6.48
CA SER A 306 11.32 -18.68 -6.26
C SER A 306 11.05 -20.19 -6.29
N LEU A 307 9.92 -20.63 -5.69
CA LEU A 307 9.50 -22.04 -5.71
C LEU A 307 9.28 -22.57 -7.14
N LYS A 308 8.86 -21.72 -8.06
CA LYS A 308 8.60 -22.04 -9.48
C LYS A 308 9.77 -21.66 -10.39
N HIS A 309 10.91 -21.27 -9.84
CA HIS A 309 12.09 -20.81 -10.58
C HIS A 309 11.81 -19.64 -11.53
N VAL A 310 10.83 -18.80 -11.20
CA VAL A 310 10.55 -17.55 -11.90
C VAL A 310 11.50 -16.49 -11.36
N SER A 311 12.26 -15.85 -12.22
CA SER A 311 13.16 -14.77 -11.82
C SER A 311 12.40 -13.55 -11.37
N TRP A 312 12.80 -12.94 -10.24
CA TRP A 312 12.13 -11.75 -9.72
C TRP A 312 13.08 -10.88 -8.90
N ALA A 313 12.72 -9.60 -8.76
CA ALA A 313 13.40 -8.68 -7.85
C ALA A 313 12.49 -7.54 -7.41
N TRP A 314 12.77 -7.01 -6.20
CA TRP A 314 12.26 -5.74 -5.71
C TRP A 314 13.37 -4.70 -5.77
N TYR A 315 13.18 -3.67 -6.59
CA TYR A 315 14.10 -2.56 -6.75
C TYR A 315 13.63 -1.37 -5.90
N SER A 316 14.39 -1.05 -4.83
CA SER A 316 14.11 0.13 -4.01
C SER A 316 15.03 1.28 -4.39
N GLY A 317 14.45 2.44 -4.67
CA GLY A 317 15.20 3.68 -4.89
C GLY A 317 16.01 4.07 -3.65
N ALA A 318 17.30 4.36 -3.85
CA ALA A 318 18.22 4.78 -2.80
C ALA A 318 18.48 3.76 -1.67
N TRP A 319 18.27 2.49 -1.91
CA TRP A 319 18.51 1.42 -0.93
C TRP A 319 19.97 1.37 -0.46
N GLN A 320 20.92 1.26 -1.41
CA GLN A 320 22.35 1.22 -1.09
C GLN A 320 22.83 2.54 -0.50
N TYR A 321 22.35 3.67 -1.04
CA TYR A 321 22.68 4.98 -0.48
C TYR A 321 22.34 5.07 1.02
N THR A 322 21.17 4.58 1.40
CA THR A 322 20.72 4.59 2.80
C THR A 322 21.54 3.65 3.68
N LEU A 323 21.94 2.48 3.17
CA LEU A 323 22.86 1.57 3.88
C LEU A 323 24.23 2.22 4.16
N ASP A 324 24.73 3.02 3.22
CA ASP A 324 26.06 3.64 3.30
C ASP A 324 26.08 4.94 4.12
N HIS A 325 24.98 5.71 4.12
CA HIS A 325 24.94 7.06 4.70
C HIS A 325 24.01 7.19 5.92
N GLY A 326 23.30 6.12 6.28
CA GLY A 326 22.34 6.12 7.40
C GLY A 326 20.96 6.66 7.01
N ASN A 327 20.06 6.64 7.99
CA ASN A 327 18.62 6.66 7.80
C ASN A 327 17.97 8.06 7.87
N HIS A 328 18.72 9.13 7.99
CA HIS A 328 18.16 10.45 8.32
C HIS A 328 18.46 11.54 7.27
N THR A 329 18.74 11.13 6.04
CA THR A 329 18.97 12.10 4.97
C THR A 329 17.63 12.56 4.40
N PRO A 330 17.33 13.88 4.37
CA PRO A 330 16.06 14.39 3.83
C PRO A 330 15.92 14.16 2.33
N THR A 331 16.98 13.86 1.65
CA THR A 331 17.06 13.46 0.25
C THR A 331 18.14 12.39 0.15
N PRO A 332 17.86 11.24 -0.40
CA PRO A 332 16.68 10.82 -1.20
C PRO A 332 15.43 10.42 -0.39
N ASN A 333 15.43 10.56 0.93
CA ASN A 333 14.31 10.28 1.83
C ASN A 333 13.78 8.84 1.71
N PHE A 334 14.62 7.86 1.99
CA PHE A 334 14.24 6.46 1.99
C PHE A 334 13.33 6.13 3.18
N GLN A 335 12.14 5.58 2.91
CA GLN A 335 11.27 5.03 3.94
C GLN A 335 11.49 3.52 4.07
N TYR A 336 11.57 2.99 5.31
CA TYR A 336 12.03 1.61 5.53
C TYR A 336 11.10 0.55 4.95
N HIS A 337 9.80 0.82 4.88
CA HIS A 337 8.81 -0.05 4.26
C HIS A 337 8.89 -0.06 2.71
N HIS A 338 9.68 0.84 2.09
CA HIS A 338 9.95 0.79 0.65
C HIS A 338 10.73 -0.46 0.21
N GLN A 339 11.26 -1.21 1.18
CA GLN A 339 11.77 -2.56 0.96
C GLN A 339 11.01 -3.54 1.87
N PRO A 340 9.79 -3.97 1.46
CA PRO A 340 8.91 -4.75 2.33
C PRO A 340 9.48 -6.14 2.67
N PHE A 341 10.28 -6.74 1.80
CA PHE A 341 10.93 -8.01 2.08
C PHE A 341 11.98 -7.92 3.20
N ASN A 342 12.41 -6.72 3.58
CA ASN A 342 13.33 -6.50 4.71
C ASN A 342 12.70 -6.85 6.08
N TYR A 343 11.41 -7.14 6.12
CA TYR A 343 10.69 -7.60 7.32
C TYR A 343 10.68 -9.13 7.47
N TYR A 344 11.14 -9.91 6.47
CA TYR A 344 10.96 -11.37 6.43
C TYR A 344 12.27 -12.13 6.67
N ALA A 345 12.16 -13.22 7.44
CA ALA A 345 13.29 -14.06 7.84
C ALA A 345 14.09 -14.63 6.66
N ASN A 346 13.40 -14.97 5.56
CA ASN A 346 14.02 -15.50 4.35
C ASN A 346 15.02 -14.53 3.70
N TYR A 347 14.81 -13.23 3.93
CA TYR A 347 15.63 -12.14 3.37
C TYR A 347 16.52 -11.48 4.43
N ALA A 348 16.90 -12.22 5.48
CA ALA A 348 17.82 -11.75 6.51
C ALA A 348 19.21 -11.41 5.93
N PRO A 349 19.98 -10.52 6.58
CA PRO A 349 21.35 -10.19 6.17
C PRO A 349 22.23 -11.44 6.02
N GLY A 350 22.87 -11.60 4.86
CA GLY A 350 23.74 -12.71 4.55
C GLY A 350 23.06 -13.87 3.79
N THR A 351 21.73 -13.88 3.67
CA THR A 351 21.04 -14.90 2.84
C THR A 351 21.27 -14.67 1.35
N GLU A 352 21.17 -15.73 0.56
CA GLU A 352 21.25 -15.67 -0.90
C GLU A 352 20.05 -14.93 -1.47
N ALA A 353 18.85 -15.23 -0.97
CA ALA A 353 17.60 -14.59 -1.39
C ALA A 353 17.66 -13.06 -1.25
N ARG A 354 18.26 -12.54 -0.14
CA ARG A 354 18.46 -11.09 0.00
C ARG A 354 19.35 -10.52 -1.11
N ARG A 355 20.47 -11.17 -1.43
CA ARG A 355 21.42 -10.70 -2.44
C ARG A 355 20.84 -10.76 -3.85
N GLU A 356 20.02 -11.74 -4.14
CA GLU A 356 19.45 -11.97 -5.45
C GLU A 356 18.26 -11.06 -5.73
N HIS A 357 17.38 -10.90 -4.73
CA HIS A 357 16.04 -10.34 -4.96
C HIS A 357 15.86 -8.92 -4.42
N LEU A 358 16.59 -8.49 -3.39
CA LEU A 358 16.50 -7.14 -2.85
C LEU A 358 17.56 -6.26 -3.51
N ARG A 359 17.15 -5.51 -4.53
CA ARG A 359 18.05 -4.75 -5.39
C ARG A 359 17.97 -3.25 -5.13
N ASP A 360 19.10 -2.59 -5.26
CA ASP A 360 19.14 -1.14 -5.31
C ASP A 360 18.73 -0.63 -6.69
N ALA A 361 17.73 0.24 -6.73
CA ALA A 361 17.35 0.91 -7.97
C ALA A 361 18.30 2.09 -8.30
N GLY A 362 19.19 2.45 -7.38
CA GLY A 362 20.04 3.61 -7.48
C GLY A 362 19.34 4.92 -7.12
N LEU A 363 20.11 6.01 -7.12
CA LEU A 363 19.54 7.36 -7.03
C LEU A 363 18.81 7.71 -8.33
N ALA A 364 17.62 8.28 -8.21
CA ALA A 364 16.73 8.58 -9.34
C ALA A 364 16.44 7.35 -10.25
N GLY A 365 16.50 6.14 -9.69
CA GLY A 365 16.19 4.92 -10.41
C GLY A 365 17.24 4.48 -11.44
N VAL A 366 18.42 5.06 -11.44
CA VAL A 366 19.43 4.87 -12.50
C VAL A 366 19.81 3.41 -12.75
N SER A 367 19.90 2.59 -11.71
CA SER A 367 20.24 1.16 -11.85
C SER A 367 19.06 0.35 -12.38
N PHE A 368 17.83 0.74 -12.05
CA PHE A 368 16.63 0.11 -12.59
C PHE A 368 16.44 0.47 -14.07
N ILE A 369 16.61 1.74 -14.44
CA ILE A 369 16.57 2.22 -15.83
C ILE A 369 17.63 1.51 -16.67
N GLN A 370 18.86 1.35 -16.17
CA GLN A 370 19.90 0.61 -16.87
C GLN A 370 19.49 -0.85 -17.14
N ALA A 371 18.88 -1.52 -16.13
CA ALA A 371 18.38 -2.90 -16.33
C ALA A 371 17.25 -2.98 -17.36
N ILE A 372 16.41 -1.94 -17.48
CA ILE A 372 15.38 -1.82 -18.52
C ILE A 372 16.02 -1.71 -19.89
N ASP A 373 16.96 -0.79 -20.05
CA ASP A 373 17.60 -0.48 -21.33
C ASP A 373 18.43 -1.65 -21.85
N ASP A 374 19.07 -2.39 -20.96
CA ASP A 374 19.84 -3.60 -21.26
C ASP A 374 18.95 -4.83 -21.57
N GLY A 375 17.62 -4.74 -21.38
CA GLY A 375 16.72 -5.88 -21.50
C GLY A 375 16.99 -6.97 -20.45
N ALA A 376 17.45 -6.59 -19.26
CA ALA A 376 17.92 -7.47 -18.20
C ALA A 376 16.98 -7.53 -16.99
N LEU A 377 15.72 -7.11 -17.15
CA LEU A 377 14.75 -7.23 -16.06
C LEU A 377 14.41 -8.70 -15.80
N PRO A 378 14.27 -9.10 -14.52
CA PRO A 378 13.63 -10.36 -14.16
C PRO A 378 12.20 -10.48 -14.72
N GLN A 379 11.68 -11.70 -14.80
CA GLN A 379 10.30 -11.97 -15.25
C GLN A 379 9.26 -11.21 -14.42
N VAL A 380 9.52 -10.99 -13.12
CA VAL A 380 8.69 -10.13 -12.27
C VAL A 380 9.59 -9.12 -11.57
N SER A 381 9.33 -7.85 -11.81
CA SER A 381 10.08 -6.73 -11.24
C SER A 381 9.14 -5.76 -10.53
N PHE A 382 9.42 -5.49 -9.26
CA PHE A 382 8.78 -4.43 -8.52
C PHE A 382 9.73 -3.24 -8.43
N TYR A 383 9.22 -2.05 -8.69
CA TYR A 383 9.98 -0.82 -8.58
C TYR A 383 9.32 0.15 -7.61
N LYS A 384 10.06 0.52 -6.58
CA LYS A 384 9.67 1.58 -5.64
C LYS A 384 10.57 2.80 -5.83
N PRO A 385 10.06 3.93 -6.35
CA PRO A 385 10.82 5.16 -6.47
C PRO A 385 11.37 5.62 -5.11
N GLN A 386 12.48 6.36 -5.11
CA GLN A 386 12.99 7.00 -3.90
C GLN A 386 12.00 8.04 -3.37
N GLY A 387 12.07 8.36 -2.07
CA GLY A 387 11.04 9.13 -1.38
C GLY A 387 10.71 10.49 -2.01
N ASN A 388 11.69 11.25 -2.45
CA ASN A 388 11.43 12.56 -3.09
C ASN A 388 10.96 12.48 -4.56
N LEU A 389 10.75 11.27 -5.10
CA LEU A 389 10.27 11.02 -6.48
C LEU A 389 9.07 10.04 -6.52
N ASN A 390 8.32 9.93 -5.44
CA ASN A 390 7.23 8.96 -5.29
C ASN A 390 5.84 9.60 -5.14
N GLU A 391 5.75 10.93 -5.15
CA GLU A 391 4.53 11.76 -5.01
C GLU A 391 3.97 11.90 -3.59
N HIS A 392 4.57 11.33 -2.55
CA HIS A 392 4.07 11.40 -1.17
C HIS A 392 3.94 12.84 -0.67
N SER A 393 2.76 13.21 -0.14
CA SER A 393 2.54 14.49 0.53
C SER A 393 3.53 14.69 1.68
N GLY A 394 3.81 15.92 2.05
CA GLY A 394 4.71 16.26 3.15
C GLY A 394 6.18 16.39 2.77
N TYR A 395 6.70 15.62 1.79
CA TYR A 395 8.11 15.66 1.42
C TYR A 395 8.41 15.52 -0.09
N ALA A 396 7.45 15.09 -0.88
CA ALA A 396 7.55 15.03 -2.34
C ALA A 396 6.43 15.86 -2.99
N ASP A 397 6.66 16.27 -4.21
CA ASP A 397 5.66 16.94 -5.04
C ASP A 397 5.17 16.02 -6.17
N ILE A 398 3.96 16.29 -6.67
CA ILE A 398 3.35 15.48 -7.72
C ILE A 398 4.16 15.55 -9.02
N GLN A 399 4.59 16.75 -9.41
CA GLN A 399 5.24 16.95 -10.71
C GLN A 399 6.57 16.19 -10.84
N SER A 400 7.37 16.16 -9.78
CA SER A 400 8.66 15.46 -9.77
C SER A 400 8.47 13.94 -9.82
N GLY A 401 7.51 13.41 -9.05
CA GLY A 401 7.20 11.98 -9.06
C GLY A 401 6.56 11.52 -10.37
N ASP A 402 5.56 12.25 -10.87
CA ASP A 402 4.88 11.98 -12.13
C ASP A 402 5.87 11.90 -13.31
N ARG A 403 6.75 12.91 -13.44
CA ARG A 403 7.78 12.93 -14.48
C ARG A 403 8.76 11.77 -14.36
N HIS A 404 9.17 11.45 -13.15
CA HIS A 404 10.08 10.32 -12.91
C HIS A 404 9.44 8.99 -13.31
N ILE A 405 8.18 8.75 -12.91
CA ILE A 405 7.44 7.53 -13.25
C ILE A 405 7.20 7.45 -14.77
N ALA A 406 6.82 8.56 -15.39
CA ALA A 406 6.61 8.62 -16.83
C ALA A 406 7.91 8.38 -17.63
N ASP A 407 9.05 8.87 -17.15
CA ASP A 407 10.37 8.60 -17.74
C ASP A 407 10.71 7.10 -17.66
N VAL A 408 10.49 6.48 -16.51
CA VAL A 408 10.65 5.02 -16.34
C VAL A 408 9.75 4.25 -17.32
N VAL A 409 8.48 4.65 -17.47
CA VAL A 409 7.55 4.05 -18.45
C VAL A 409 8.07 4.21 -19.88
N ALA A 410 8.61 5.39 -20.23
CA ALA A 410 9.18 5.65 -21.55
C ALA A 410 10.42 4.79 -21.85
N HIS A 411 11.22 4.43 -20.85
CA HIS A 411 12.30 3.45 -20.97
C HIS A 411 11.76 2.03 -21.16
N LEU A 412 10.73 1.64 -20.38
CA LEU A 412 10.07 0.33 -20.52
C LEU A 412 9.49 0.13 -21.94
N GLU A 413 8.83 1.14 -22.50
CA GLU A 413 8.30 1.11 -23.87
C GLU A 413 9.38 0.91 -24.95
N LYS A 414 10.63 1.25 -24.66
CA LYS A 414 11.78 1.10 -25.57
C LYS A 414 12.62 -0.14 -25.27
N SER A 415 12.36 -0.81 -24.15
CA SER A 415 13.11 -2.00 -23.75
C SER A 415 13.03 -3.12 -24.78
N PRO A 416 14.09 -3.91 -24.99
CA PRO A 416 14.03 -5.13 -25.80
C PRO A 416 12.95 -6.12 -25.31
N GLN A 417 12.55 -6.07 -24.03
CA GLN A 417 11.53 -6.95 -23.45
C GLN A 417 10.09 -6.42 -23.66
N TRP A 418 9.92 -5.18 -24.14
CA TRP A 418 8.62 -4.54 -24.31
C TRP A 418 7.57 -5.36 -25.08
N PRO A 419 7.89 -6.08 -26.19
CA PRO A 419 6.89 -6.82 -26.95
C PRO A 419 6.10 -7.86 -26.14
N HIS A 420 6.61 -8.26 -24.98
CA HIS A 420 6.00 -9.28 -24.10
C HIS A 420 5.86 -8.78 -22.66
N MET A 421 5.66 -7.48 -22.46
CA MET A 421 5.64 -6.85 -21.14
C MET A 421 4.24 -6.41 -20.73
N LEU A 422 3.96 -6.57 -19.42
CA LEU A 422 2.90 -5.89 -18.70
C LEU A 422 3.52 -4.96 -17.68
N VAL A 423 3.13 -3.70 -17.67
CA VAL A 423 3.48 -2.73 -16.63
C VAL A 423 2.21 -2.29 -15.90
N VAL A 424 2.25 -2.30 -14.59
CA VAL A 424 1.19 -1.75 -13.73
C VAL A 424 1.79 -0.61 -12.94
N VAL A 425 1.27 0.59 -13.13
CA VAL A 425 1.61 1.76 -12.30
C VAL A 425 0.45 2.00 -11.35
N THR A 426 0.70 1.91 -10.06
CA THR A 426 -0.32 2.19 -9.04
C THR A 426 0.30 2.81 -7.79
N TYR A 427 -0.55 3.21 -6.87
CA TYR A 427 -0.17 3.80 -5.59
C TYR A 427 -0.37 2.78 -4.47
N ASP A 428 0.33 2.95 -3.38
CA ASP A 428 0.20 2.05 -2.22
C ASP A 428 -1.12 2.28 -1.47
N GLU A 429 -1.51 3.56 -1.29
CA GLU A 429 -2.73 3.92 -0.58
C GLU A 429 -3.16 5.37 -0.92
N ASN A 430 -4.29 5.80 -0.33
CA ASN A 430 -4.94 7.06 -0.68
C ASN A 430 -4.37 8.32 0.00
N GLY A 431 -3.37 8.21 0.89
CA GLY A 431 -2.81 9.34 1.63
C GLY A 431 -3.80 10.03 2.58
N GLY A 432 -4.82 9.33 3.07
CA GLY A 432 -5.88 9.93 3.90
C GLY A 432 -6.85 10.82 3.13
N ILE A 433 -6.72 10.90 1.81
CA ILE A 433 -7.57 11.70 0.92
C ILE A 433 -8.87 10.96 0.62
N TRP A 434 -9.94 11.72 0.51
CA TRP A 434 -11.28 11.27 0.21
C TRP A 434 -11.42 10.76 -1.23
N ASP A 435 -12.30 9.78 -1.39
CA ASP A 435 -12.83 9.32 -2.67
C ASP A 435 -14.34 9.08 -2.53
N HIS A 436 -15.11 9.38 -3.59
CA HIS A 436 -16.57 9.24 -3.52
C HIS A 436 -17.04 7.80 -3.71
N VAL A 437 -16.23 6.94 -4.33
CA VAL A 437 -16.59 5.54 -4.59
C VAL A 437 -16.29 4.68 -3.37
N ALA A 438 -17.32 3.99 -2.88
CA ALA A 438 -17.18 3.08 -1.75
C ALA A 438 -16.32 1.86 -2.13
N PRO A 439 -15.38 1.44 -1.27
CA PRO A 439 -14.66 0.20 -1.50
C PRO A 439 -15.61 -1.01 -1.38
N PRO A 440 -15.34 -2.11 -2.12
CA PRO A 440 -16.05 -3.37 -1.92
C PRO A 440 -15.92 -3.86 -0.47
N LYS A 441 -16.96 -4.47 0.06
CA LYS A 441 -16.91 -5.08 1.40
C LYS A 441 -16.08 -6.35 1.36
N GLY A 442 -14.89 -6.29 1.94
CA GLY A 442 -13.95 -7.41 2.01
C GLY A 442 -13.80 -8.01 3.41
N ASP A 443 -12.58 -8.37 3.75
CA ASP A 443 -12.21 -8.90 5.07
C ASP A 443 -11.89 -7.75 6.07
N ARG A 444 -11.47 -8.10 7.31
CA ARG A 444 -11.13 -7.10 8.35
C ARG A 444 -9.99 -6.15 7.96
N TRP A 445 -9.25 -6.45 6.91
CA TRP A 445 -8.09 -5.69 6.50
C TRP A 445 -8.35 -4.71 5.36
N GLY A 446 -9.40 -4.94 4.56
CA GLY A 446 -9.73 -4.16 3.36
C GLY A 446 -10.71 -4.88 2.44
N PRO A 447 -10.83 -4.42 1.17
CA PRO A 447 -10.11 -3.29 0.53
C PRO A 447 -10.38 -1.95 1.18
N GLY A 448 -9.40 -1.04 1.05
CA GLY A 448 -9.57 0.33 1.50
C GLY A 448 -10.01 1.28 0.37
N THR A 449 -9.75 2.56 0.53
CA THR A 449 -10.15 3.63 -0.40
C THR A 449 -9.60 3.41 -1.82
N ARG A 450 -10.31 3.89 -2.83
CA ARG A 450 -9.91 3.81 -4.24
C ARG A 450 -8.62 4.60 -4.51
N ILE A 451 -7.74 4.00 -5.31
CA ILE A 451 -6.44 4.55 -5.74
C ILE A 451 -6.29 4.43 -7.26
N PRO A 452 -5.48 5.25 -7.92
CA PRO A 452 -5.24 5.11 -9.35
C PRO A 452 -4.44 3.85 -9.70
N ALA A 453 -4.78 3.21 -10.82
CA ALA A 453 -3.94 2.20 -11.43
C ALA A 453 -3.99 2.31 -12.95
N ILE A 454 -2.82 2.20 -13.61
CA ILE A 454 -2.70 2.26 -15.06
C ILE A 454 -2.09 0.95 -15.54
N ILE A 455 -2.77 0.27 -16.47
CA ILE A 455 -2.34 -0.98 -17.08
C ILE A 455 -1.74 -0.66 -18.45
N ILE A 456 -0.45 -0.92 -18.61
CA ILE A 456 0.37 -0.50 -19.74
C ILE A 456 0.98 -1.76 -20.38
N SER A 457 0.74 -1.99 -21.66
CA SER A 457 1.25 -3.17 -22.37
C SER A 457 1.07 -2.98 -23.88
N PRO A 458 1.86 -3.64 -24.74
CA PRO A 458 1.51 -3.80 -26.13
C PRO A 458 0.15 -4.50 -26.36
N PHE A 459 -0.30 -5.25 -25.36
CA PHE A 459 -1.59 -5.94 -25.35
C PHE A 459 -2.69 -5.16 -24.62
N ALA A 460 -2.41 -3.98 -24.08
CA ALA A 460 -3.43 -3.18 -23.39
C ALA A 460 -4.44 -2.60 -24.39
N LYS A 461 -5.70 -2.53 -24.01
CA LYS A 461 -6.70 -1.73 -24.73
C LYS A 461 -6.25 -0.28 -24.79
N HIS A 462 -6.59 0.42 -25.87
CA HIS A 462 -6.16 1.81 -26.06
C HIS A 462 -7.24 2.79 -25.62
N GLY A 463 -6.84 3.78 -24.78
CA GLY A 463 -7.73 4.84 -24.31
C GLY A 463 -8.96 4.29 -23.59
N TYR A 464 -8.80 3.23 -22.82
CA TYR A 464 -9.89 2.49 -22.19
C TYR A 464 -9.95 2.76 -20.69
N VAL A 465 -11.14 3.02 -20.19
CA VAL A 465 -11.42 3.11 -18.76
C VAL A 465 -12.06 1.79 -18.33
N ASP A 466 -11.36 1.02 -17.51
CA ASP A 466 -11.80 -0.29 -17.05
C ASP A 466 -12.52 -0.17 -15.70
N GLN A 467 -13.80 -0.52 -15.68
CA GLN A 467 -14.66 -0.46 -14.50
C GLN A 467 -14.73 -1.78 -13.72
N THR A 468 -13.90 -2.75 -14.06
CA THR A 468 -13.78 -3.98 -13.28
C THR A 468 -13.26 -3.65 -11.88
N PRO A 469 -13.90 -4.17 -10.82
CA PRO A 469 -13.36 -3.99 -9.46
C PRO A 469 -12.03 -4.71 -9.30
N TYR A 470 -11.01 -3.99 -8.87
CA TYR A 470 -9.68 -4.49 -8.58
C TYR A 470 -9.24 -4.04 -7.18
N ASP A 471 -8.30 -4.75 -6.59
CA ASP A 471 -7.51 -4.23 -5.48
C ASP A 471 -6.02 -4.59 -5.65
N THR A 472 -5.18 -4.20 -4.72
CA THR A 472 -3.74 -4.53 -4.75
C THR A 472 -3.49 -6.03 -4.96
N THR A 473 -4.39 -6.92 -4.47
CA THR A 473 -4.27 -8.38 -4.69
C THR A 473 -4.55 -8.80 -6.14
N SER A 474 -5.16 -7.94 -6.95
CA SER A 474 -5.36 -8.20 -8.39
C SER A 474 -4.04 -8.31 -9.14
N ILE A 475 -3.01 -7.58 -8.71
CA ILE A 475 -1.64 -7.70 -9.22
C ILE A 475 -1.09 -9.10 -8.88
N LEU A 476 -1.29 -9.54 -7.64
CA LEU A 476 -0.86 -10.86 -7.19
C LEU A 476 -1.61 -11.99 -7.90
N ARG A 477 -2.91 -11.81 -8.22
CA ARG A 477 -3.70 -12.76 -9.01
C ARG A 477 -3.10 -12.91 -10.40
N PHE A 478 -2.86 -11.79 -11.10
CA PHE A 478 -2.24 -11.83 -12.42
C PHE A 478 -0.91 -12.58 -12.41
N ILE A 479 0.00 -12.24 -11.48
CA ILE A 479 1.30 -12.91 -11.35
C ILE A 479 1.11 -14.41 -11.03
N THR A 480 0.19 -14.75 -10.14
CA THR A 480 -0.10 -16.13 -9.74
C THR A 480 -0.60 -16.95 -10.91
N GLU A 481 -1.55 -16.44 -11.68
CA GLU A 481 -2.12 -17.12 -12.85
C GLU A 481 -1.11 -17.23 -13.99
N ARG A 482 -0.39 -16.12 -14.29
CA ARG A 482 0.60 -16.09 -15.36
C ARG A 482 1.73 -17.10 -15.18
N PHE A 483 2.18 -17.29 -13.96
CA PHE A 483 3.31 -18.17 -13.64
C PHE A 483 2.91 -19.46 -12.92
N GLU A 484 1.62 -19.77 -12.87
CA GLU A 484 1.05 -20.98 -12.24
C GLU A 484 1.58 -21.18 -10.81
N LEU A 485 1.56 -20.11 -10.02
CA LEU A 485 2.05 -20.11 -8.65
C LEU A 485 1.01 -20.68 -7.68
N PRO A 486 1.42 -21.20 -6.51
CA PRO A 486 0.50 -21.40 -5.40
C PRO A 486 -0.15 -20.09 -4.97
N VAL A 487 -1.45 -20.11 -4.76
CA VAL A 487 -2.21 -18.92 -4.36
C VAL A 487 -1.91 -18.56 -2.91
N LEU A 488 -1.58 -17.30 -2.64
CA LEU A 488 -1.37 -16.81 -1.27
C LEU A 488 -2.68 -16.86 -0.47
N HIS A 489 -2.59 -17.26 0.79
CA HIS A 489 -3.75 -17.48 1.66
C HIS A 489 -4.66 -16.26 1.76
N GLY A 490 -4.09 -15.06 1.86
CA GLY A 490 -4.87 -13.82 1.96
C GLY A 490 -5.74 -13.53 0.74
N ILE A 491 -5.30 -13.92 -0.46
CA ILE A 491 -6.13 -13.83 -1.67
C ILE A 491 -7.38 -14.70 -1.53
N VAL A 492 -7.21 -15.95 -1.08
CA VAL A 492 -8.34 -16.87 -0.87
C VAL A 492 -9.33 -16.35 0.18
N VAL A 493 -8.81 -15.76 1.26
CA VAL A 493 -9.67 -15.14 2.30
C VAL A 493 -10.41 -13.95 1.73
N ARG A 494 -9.73 -13.06 0.99
CA ARG A 494 -10.32 -11.89 0.35
C ARG A 494 -11.48 -12.29 -0.57
N ASP A 495 -11.27 -13.26 -1.46
CA ASP A 495 -12.30 -13.74 -2.40
C ASP A 495 -13.53 -14.28 -1.69
N ARG A 496 -13.32 -15.12 -0.68
CA ARG A 496 -14.43 -15.68 0.09
C ARG A 496 -15.25 -14.62 0.81
N THR A 497 -14.56 -13.60 1.35
CA THR A 497 -15.23 -12.56 2.13
C THR A 497 -15.99 -11.59 1.22
N VAL A 498 -15.41 -11.18 0.11
CA VAL A 498 -16.04 -10.37 -0.93
C VAL A 498 -17.30 -11.08 -1.43
N ALA A 499 -17.20 -12.37 -1.78
CA ALA A 499 -18.34 -13.18 -2.21
C ALA A 499 -19.42 -13.35 -1.11
N ALA A 500 -19.00 -13.50 0.15
CA ALA A 500 -19.94 -13.62 1.27
C ALA A 500 -20.74 -12.34 1.53
N HIS A 501 -20.20 -11.18 1.15
CA HIS A 501 -20.90 -9.90 1.21
C HIS A 501 -21.77 -9.63 -0.03
N GLY A 502 -21.74 -10.52 -1.04
CA GLY A 502 -22.48 -10.36 -2.29
C GLY A 502 -21.87 -9.32 -3.24
N GLU A 503 -20.63 -8.94 -3.02
CA GLU A 503 -19.88 -8.02 -3.88
C GLU A 503 -19.42 -8.74 -5.17
N PRO A 504 -19.22 -8.00 -6.27
CA PRO A 504 -18.59 -8.56 -7.47
C PRO A 504 -17.20 -9.14 -7.18
N PRO A 505 -16.79 -10.22 -7.86
CA PRO A 505 -15.42 -10.74 -7.70
C PRO A 505 -14.39 -9.70 -8.14
N LEU A 506 -13.27 -9.64 -7.41
CA LEU A 506 -12.14 -8.82 -7.80
C LEU A 506 -11.44 -9.42 -9.02
N GLY A 507 -11.14 -8.59 -10.02
CA GLY A 507 -10.49 -9.01 -11.25
C GLY A 507 -8.99 -9.28 -11.10
N ASP A 508 -8.40 -9.76 -12.18
CA ASP A 508 -7.00 -10.16 -12.33
C ASP A 508 -6.21 -9.28 -13.32
N LEU A 509 -6.70 -8.10 -13.62
CA LEU A 509 -6.17 -7.13 -14.60
C LEU A 509 -6.34 -7.52 -16.08
N THR A 510 -6.74 -8.74 -16.40
CA THR A 510 -6.91 -9.18 -17.81
C THR A 510 -8.06 -8.47 -18.51
N GLY A 511 -9.01 -7.90 -17.76
CA GLY A 511 -10.09 -7.04 -18.29
C GLY A 511 -9.58 -5.84 -19.11
N GLY A 512 -8.39 -5.33 -18.80
CA GLY A 512 -7.72 -4.25 -19.52
C GLY A 512 -6.91 -4.70 -20.74
N LEU A 513 -6.81 -6.01 -21.05
CA LEU A 513 -5.91 -6.55 -22.06
C LEU A 513 -6.66 -7.19 -23.24
N ASP A 514 -6.06 -7.12 -24.42
CA ASP A 514 -6.44 -7.84 -25.63
C ASP A 514 -5.44 -8.98 -25.87
N LEU A 515 -5.67 -10.13 -25.25
CA LEU A 515 -4.78 -11.29 -25.30
C LEU A 515 -5.11 -12.30 -26.42
N ASN A 516 -6.12 -12.06 -27.22
CA ASN A 516 -6.58 -12.95 -28.30
C ASN A 516 -5.62 -13.03 -29.49
#